data_bb98fe1b6ac4342f5237b5a917c4d556
#
_entry.id   bb98fe1b6ac4342f5237b5a917c4d556
#
_cell.length_a   1.000
_cell.length_b   1.000
_cell.length_c   1.000
_cell.angle_alpha   90.00
_cell.angle_beta   90.00
_cell.angle_gamma   90.00
#
_symmetry.space_group_name_H-M   'P 1'
#
loop_
_entity.id
_entity.type
_entity.pdbx_description
1 polymer ?
#
loop_
_entity_poly.entity_id
_entity_poly.type
_entity_poly.pdbx_seq_one_letter_code
_entity_poly.pdbx_strand_id
1 'polypeptide(L)'
;ATHLPTDSLIEFVHHFPFVLPELQAVGVRCTEVLVKRLPPRPDLGHLKKQAKTLLAQARAGDAAALARLAPLALPAGTDLRLHHTQWCLAREHGFASWPQFQAFVLARRALADDPQRSLATWLRWVYAGDIAGGADNARPEVAARLLDEGLVSLPADDPWIACAVGDIAVLQRASAQDVGWLHRAGGPLALPPLVAVAHSSLLRLPGWRERLHACARWLV
;
A
#
# COMPACT_ATOMS: atom_id res chain seq x y z
N ALA A 1 10.90 -11.65 39.10
CA ALA A 1 10.92 -12.57 37.94
C ALA A 1 9.50 -12.73 37.45
N THR A 2 9.11 -11.94 36.46
CA THR A 2 7.78 -12.00 35.83
C THR A 2 7.99 -12.42 34.36
N HIS A 3 7.58 -13.65 34.07
CA HIS A 3 7.54 -14.25 32.75
C HIS A 3 6.47 -13.51 31.91
N LEU A 4 6.84 -12.95 30.78
CA LEU A 4 5.93 -12.51 29.74
C LEU A 4 5.63 -13.70 28.80
N PRO A 5 4.40 -13.90 28.34
CA PRO A 5 4.03 -15.04 27.50
C PRO A 5 4.55 -14.85 26.06
N THR A 6 5.21 -15.88 25.56
CA THR A 6 5.85 -16.00 24.26
C THR A 6 4.87 -16.16 23.09
N ASP A 7 3.57 -16.25 23.31
CA ASP A 7 2.59 -16.58 22.26
C ASP A 7 2.10 -15.38 21.43
N SER A 8 2.45 -14.13 21.83
CA SER A 8 2.01 -12.93 21.11
C SER A 8 2.91 -12.53 19.94
N LEU A 9 4.06 -13.19 19.78
CA LEU A 9 5.07 -12.84 18.75
C LEU A 9 4.90 -13.60 17.44
N ILE A 10 4.17 -14.71 17.42
CA ILE A 10 4.04 -15.57 16.22
C ILE A 10 2.93 -15.07 15.29
N GLU A 11 1.89 -14.40 15.79
CA GLU A 11 0.83 -13.84 14.95
C GLU A 11 1.25 -12.60 14.13
N PHE A 12 2.34 -11.93 14.53
CA PHE A 12 2.76 -10.69 13.87
C PHE A 12 3.58 -10.89 12.58
N VAL A 13 4.18 -12.07 12.40
CA VAL A 13 5.03 -12.38 11.24
C VAL A 13 4.23 -12.69 9.97
N HIS A 14 2.96 -13.10 10.09
CA HIS A 14 2.11 -13.44 8.94
C HIS A 14 1.46 -12.24 8.23
N HIS A 15 1.62 -11.00 8.76
CA HIS A 15 0.93 -9.81 8.23
C HIS A 15 1.77 -8.91 7.32
N PHE A 16 3.04 -9.25 7.04
CA PHE A 16 3.90 -8.44 6.16
C PHE A 16 4.65 -9.28 5.11
N PRO A 17 3.97 -9.84 4.07
CA PRO A 17 4.67 -10.58 3.02
C PRO A 17 5.48 -9.69 2.07
N PHE A 18 5.46 -8.36 2.22
CA PHE A 18 5.93 -7.45 1.18
C PHE A 18 7.37 -6.93 1.34
N VAL A 19 8.04 -7.20 2.46
CA VAL A 19 9.38 -6.64 2.75
C VAL A 19 10.51 -7.69 2.66
N LEU A 20 10.19 -8.97 2.52
CA LEU A 20 11.14 -10.04 2.80
C LEU A 20 11.93 -10.69 1.63
N PRO A 21 11.59 -10.60 0.33
CA PRO A 21 12.35 -11.36 -0.67
C PRO A 21 13.76 -10.82 -0.95
N GLU A 22 14.00 -9.51 -0.81
CA GLU A 22 15.31 -8.92 -1.14
C GLU A 22 16.29 -8.86 0.04
N LEU A 23 15.83 -8.95 1.27
CA LEU A 23 16.70 -8.85 2.46
C LEU A 23 17.25 -10.19 2.92
N GLN A 24 16.70 -11.33 2.50
CA GLN A 24 17.22 -12.66 2.83
C GLN A 24 18.52 -13.01 2.09
N ALA A 25 18.83 -12.33 0.99
CA ALA A 25 20.03 -12.60 0.19
C ALA A 25 21.32 -11.99 0.77
N VAL A 26 21.27 -11.12 1.78
CA VAL A 26 22.42 -10.35 2.26
C VAL A 26 22.73 -10.57 3.75
N GLY A 27 22.31 -11.65 4.37
CA GLY A 27 22.79 -12.03 5.74
C GLY A 27 22.68 -10.91 6.81
N VAL A 28 21.90 -9.86 6.57
CA VAL A 28 21.68 -8.78 7.54
C VAL A 28 20.63 -9.26 8.53
N ARG A 29 21.03 -9.39 9.80
CA ARG A 29 20.09 -9.61 10.90
C ARG A 29 18.95 -8.60 10.75
N CYS A 30 17.71 -9.09 10.61
CA CYS A 30 16.50 -8.25 10.70
C CYS A 30 16.48 -7.57 12.06
N THR A 31 17.08 -6.38 12.17
CA THR A 31 16.64 -5.41 13.16
C THR A 31 15.23 -5.05 12.74
N GLU A 32 14.25 -5.40 13.57
CA GLU A 32 12.85 -4.94 13.41
C GLU A 32 12.88 -3.42 13.19
N VAL A 33 12.73 -3.01 11.96
CA VAL A 33 12.55 -1.60 11.64
C VAL A 33 11.15 -1.26 12.16
N LEU A 34 11.08 -0.68 13.34
CA LEU A 34 9.84 -0.13 13.90
C LEU A 34 9.30 0.89 12.92
N VAL A 35 8.39 0.45 12.04
CA VAL A 35 7.73 1.31 11.07
C VAL A 35 6.89 2.34 11.84
N LYS A 36 7.18 3.61 11.66
CA LYS A 36 6.44 4.71 12.30
C LYS A 36 5.01 4.74 11.76
N ARG A 37 4.04 4.71 12.68
CA ARG A 37 2.63 4.84 12.31
C ARG A 37 2.26 6.31 12.08
N LEU A 38 1.44 6.56 11.08
CA LEU A 38 0.84 7.86 10.83
C LEU A 38 -0.38 8.08 11.74
N PRO A 39 -0.67 9.33 12.14
CA PRO A 39 -1.93 9.66 12.80
C PRO A 39 -3.13 9.38 11.85
N PRO A 40 -4.36 9.30 12.37
CA PRO A 40 -5.56 9.08 11.55
C PRO A 40 -5.72 10.14 10.43
N ARG A 41 -5.41 11.39 10.71
CA ARG A 41 -5.43 12.50 9.76
C ARG A 41 -4.03 13.08 9.59
N PRO A 42 -3.18 12.46 8.74
CA PRO A 42 -1.82 12.93 8.55
C PRO A 42 -1.81 14.26 7.77
N ASP A 43 -0.87 15.14 8.12
CA ASP A 43 -0.66 16.42 7.43
C ASP A 43 0.61 16.37 6.59
N LEU A 44 0.45 16.49 5.27
CA LEU A 44 1.57 16.47 4.33
C LEU A 44 2.48 17.71 4.49
N GLY A 45 1.91 18.85 4.85
CA GLY A 45 2.67 20.08 5.11
C GLY A 45 3.60 19.89 6.31
N HIS A 46 3.09 19.27 7.38
CA HIS A 46 3.90 18.91 8.54
C HIS A 46 5.05 17.96 8.19
N LEU A 47 4.79 16.92 7.40
CA LEU A 47 5.81 15.97 6.95
C LEU A 47 6.88 16.65 6.08
N LYS A 48 6.47 17.54 5.17
CA LYS A 48 7.41 18.37 4.38
C LYS A 48 8.27 19.26 5.28
N LYS A 49 7.70 19.84 6.33
CA LYS A 49 8.43 20.65 7.32
C LYS A 49 9.43 19.80 8.09
N GLN A 50 9.05 18.59 8.52
CA GLN A 50 9.95 17.64 9.16
C GLN A 50 11.15 17.29 8.26
N ALA A 51 10.94 17.06 6.96
CA ALA A 51 12.02 16.78 6.02
C ALA A 51 13.00 17.96 5.92
N LYS A 52 12.51 19.19 5.87
CA LYS A 52 13.35 20.40 5.85
C LYS A 52 14.13 20.59 7.16
N THR A 53 13.50 20.35 8.30
CA THR A 53 14.16 20.42 9.61
C THR A 53 15.25 19.37 9.72
N LEU A 54 14.97 18.11 9.32
CA LEU A 54 15.97 17.03 9.31
C LEU A 54 17.17 17.39 8.43
N LEU A 55 16.94 17.98 7.25
CA LEU A 55 18.02 18.44 6.38
C LEU A 55 18.89 19.50 7.06
N ALA A 56 18.27 20.51 7.68
CA ALA A 56 19.01 21.59 8.37
C ALA A 56 19.85 21.03 9.52
N GLN A 57 19.29 20.14 10.34
CA GLN A 57 20.00 19.50 11.45
C GLN A 57 21.17 18.63 10.94
N ALA A 58 20.94 17.80 9.90
CA ALA A 58 22.00 16.96 9.35
C ALA A 58 23.15 17.78 8.74
N ARG A 59 22.84 18.90 8.07
CA ARG A 59 23.86 19.83 7.55
C ARG A 59 24.64 20.55 8.67
N ALA A 60 24.00 20.75 9.82
CA ALA A 60 24.68 21.31 11.01
C ALA A 60 25.50 20.28 11.79
N GLY A 61 25.54 19.00 11.33
CA GLY A 61 26.30 17.93 11.97
C GLY A 61 25.62 17.30 13.18
N ASP A 62 24.30 17.49 13.34
CA ASP A 62 23.54 16.88 14.44
C ASP A 62 23.63 15.35 14.36
N ALA A 63 24.14 14.73 15.41
CA ALA A 63 24.39 13.29 15.45
C ALA A 63 23.12 12.46 15.33
N ALA A 64 21.99 12.91 15.91
CA ALA A 64 20.72 12.21 15.84
C ALA A 64 20.12 12.27 14.43
N ALA A 65 20.23 13.42 13.76
CA ALA A 65 19.80 13.59 12.38
C ALA A 65 20.65 12.72 11.42
N LEU A 66 21.95 12.67 11.61
CA LEU A 66 22.85 11.82 10.82
C LEU A 66 22.59 10.34 11.05
N ALA A 67 22.33 9.91 12.28
CA ALA A 67 21.96 8.53 12.60
C ALA A 67 20.65 8.10 11.88
N ARG A 68 19.67 8.99 11.74
CA ARG A 68 18.46 8.71 10.98
C ARG A 68 18.70 8.52 9.48
N LEU A 69 19.70 9.22 8.93
CA LEU A 69 20.06 9.10 7.50
C LEU A 69 20.98 7.91 7.21
N ALA A 70 21.67 7.37 8.23
CA ALA A 70 22.60 6.26 8.06
C ALA A 70 22.02 5.03 7.33
N PRO A 71 20.75 4.60 7.56
CA PRO A 71 20.17 3.46 6.84
C PRO A 71 19.98 3.67 5.33
N LEU A 72 20.13 4.91 4.83
CA LEU A 72 20.09 5.20 3.38
C LEU A 72 21.40 4.80 2.67
N ALA A 73 22.47 4.48 3.41
CA ALA A 73 23.77 4.10 2.88
C ALA A 73 24.30 5.08 1.81
N LEU A 74 24.14 6.39 2.05
CA LEU A 74 24.61 7.40 1.11
C LEU A 74 26.13 7.38 1.02
N PRO A 75 26.74 7.59 -0.17
CA PRO A 75 28.19 7.68 -0.31
C PRO A 75 28.80 8.74 0.61
N ALA A 76 30.03 8.50 1.09
CA ALA A 76 30.75 9.46 1.91
C ALA A 76 30.95 10.79 1.14
N GLY A 77 30.76 11.92 1.82
CA GLY A 77 30.84 13.25 1.21
C GLY A 77 29.64 13.66 0.35
N THR A 78 28.55 12.89 0.37
CA THR A 78 27.33 13.28 -0.35
C THR A 78 26.82 14.65 0.11
N ASP A 79 26.62 15.57 -0.83
CA ASP A 79 25.90 16.83 -0.56
C ASP A 79 24.45 16.51 -0.23
N LEU A 80 24.08 16.66 1.05
CA LEU A 80 22.74 16.36 1.53
C LEU A 80 21.71 17.32 0.94
N ARG A 81 20.67 16.77 0.29
CA ARG A 81 19.59 17.51 -0.34
C ARG A 81 18.23 17.09 0.23
N LEU A 82 17.21 17.90 -0.03
CA LEU A 82 15.87 17.66 0.50
C LEU A 82 15.31 16.27 0.15
N HIS A 83 15.59 15.76 -1.04
CA HIS A 83 15.10 14.44 -1.45
C HIS A 83 15.69 13.29 -0.60
N HIS A 84 16.92 13.43 -0.06
CA HIS A 84 17.48 12.42 0.84
C HIS A 84 16.69 12.35 2.16
N THR A 85 16.34 13.50 2.74
CA THR A 85 15.55 13.54 3.99
C THR A 85 14.09 13.17 3.76
N GLN A 86 13.52 13.50 2.62
CA GLN A 86 12.22 13.00 2.20
C GLN A 86 12.22 11.47 2.05
N TRP A 87 13.25 10.91 1.42
CA TRP A 87 13.42 9.47 1.28
C TRP A 87 13.59 8.80 2.65
N CYS A 88 14.39 9.38 3.54
CA CYS A 88 14.53 8.93 4.93
C CYS A 88 13.16 8.83 5.62
N LEU A 89 12.36 9.90 5.60
CA LEU A 89 11.03 9.89 6.19
C LEU A 89 10.12 8.83 5.56
N ALA A 90 10.14 8.68 4.24
CA ALA A 90 9.36 7.63 3.56
C ALA A 90 9.75 6.24 4.06
N ARG A 91 11.05 5.94 4.16
CA ARG A 91 11.58 4.66 4.67
C ARG A 91 11.19 4.41 6.13
N GLU A 92 11.24 5.43 6.99
CA GLU A 92 10.80 5.32 8.39
C GLU A 92 9.33 4.92 8.53
N HIS A 93 8.51 5.24 7.51
CA HIS A 93 7.09 4.85 7.44
C HIS A 93 6.85 3.62 6.56
N GLY A 94 7.92 2.90 6.13
CA GLY A 94 7.81 1.66 5.36
C GLY A 94 7.51 1.86 3.86
N PHE A 95 7.81 3.03 3.30
CA PHE A 95 7.63 3.30 1.87
C PHE A 95 8.96 3.34 1.12
N ALA A 96 8.99 2.82 -0.10
CA ALA A 96 10.18 2.80 -0.93
C ALA A 96 10.59 4.20 -1.42
N SER A 97 9.64 5.12 -1.57
CA SER A 97 9.91 6.46 -2.10
C SER A 97 9.00 7.52 -1.48
N TRP A 98 9.46 8.79 -1.53
CA TRP A 98 8.66 9.94 -1.11
C TRP A 98 7.35 10.11 -1.91
N PRO A 99 7.30 9.95 -3.24
CA PRO A 99 6.05 10.02 -3.99
C PRO A 99 5.00 8.97 -3.55
N GLN A 100 5.41 7.72 -3.25
CA GLN A 100 4.51 6.71 -2.70
C GLN A 100 3.99 7.10 -1.33
N PHE A 101 4.88 7.54 -0.44
CA PHE A 101 4.50 8.00 0.91
C PHE A 101 3.54 9.18 0.85
N GLN A 102 3.82 10.17 0.00
CA GLN A 102 2.96 11.32 -0.22
C GLN A 102 1.56 10.92 -0.70
N ALA A 103 1.49 10.01 -1.68
CA ALA A 103 0.22 9.51 -2.20
C ALA A 103 -0.59 8.79 -1.11
N PHE A 104 0.07 7.96 -0.29
CA PHE A 104 -0.59 7.28 0.83
C PHE A 104 -1.12 8.27 1.88
N VAL A 105 -0.34 9.31 2.24
CA VAL A 105 -0.77 10.36 3.18
C VAL A 105 -2.03 11.06 2.68
N LEU A 106 -2.06 11.41 1.38
CA LEU A 106 -3.22 12.05 0.76
C LEU A 106 -4.43 11.11 0.73
N ALA A 107 -4.23 9.84 0.36
CA ALA A 107 -5.29 8.84 0.34
C ALA A 107 -5.88 8.62 1.74
N ARG A 108 -5.03 8.42 2.75
CA ARG A 108 -5.45 8.24 4.15
C ARG A 108 -6.24 9.43 4.66
N ARG A 109 -5.82 10.65 4.32
CA ARG A 109 -6.55 11.87 4.67
C ARG A 109 -7.92 11.92 3.99
N ALA A 110 -8.00 11.64 2.68
CA ALA A 110 -9.25 11.62 1.95
C ALA A 110 -10.25 10.61 2.54
N LEU A 111 -9.78 9.42 2.95
CA LEU A 111 -10.60 8.40 3.62
C LEU A 111 -11.11 8.88 4.99
N ALA A 112 -10.28 9.60 5.75
CA ALA A 112 -10.67 10.14 7.05
C ALA A 112 -11.65 11.32 6.94
N ASP A 113 -11.61 12.06 5.83
CA ASP A 113 -12.51 13.19 5.57
C ASP A 113 -13.87 12.74 5.03
N ASP A 114 -13.93 11.63 4.27
CA ASP A 114 -15.18 11.02 3.76
C ASP A 114 -15.14 9.49 3.84
N PRO A 115 -15.42 8.92 5.01
CA PRO A 115 -15.43 7.45 5.20
C PRO A 115 -16.50 6.74 4.35
N GLN A 116 -17.60 7.41 4.01
CA GLN A 116 -18.69 6.80 3.22
C GLN A 116 -18.28 6.56 1.77
N ARG A 117 -17.30 7.32 1.26
CA ARG A 117 -16.73 7.14 -0.07
C ARG A 117 -15.43 6.34 -0.09
N SER A 118 -15.13 5.63 1.00
CA SER A 118 -13.86 4.92 1.13
C SER A 118 -13.61 3.93 -0.01
N LEU A 119 -14.62 3.15 -0.39
CA LEU A 119 -14.52 2.21 -1.51
C LEU A 119 -14.27 2.91 -2.85
N ALA A 120 -15.04 3.96 -3.17
CA ALA A 120 -14.86 4.71 -4.41
C ALA A 120 -13.49 5.39 -4.47
N THR A 121 -13.02 5.93 -3.34
CA THR A 121 -11.70 6.51 -3.21
C THR A 121 -10.60 5.46 -3.42
N TRP A 122 -10.76 4.27 -2.83
CA TRP A 122 -9.83 3.16 -3.00
C TRP A 122 -9.77 2.66 -4.45
N LEU A 123 -10.90 2.53 -5.13
CA LEU A 123 -10.98 2.09 -6.52
C LEU A 123 -10.18 3.00 -7.47
N ARG A 124 -10.07 4.30 -7.18
CA ARG A 124 -9.21 5.23 -7.96
C ARG A 124 -7.72 4.93 -7.84
N TRP A 125 -7.29 4.26 -6.76
CA TRP A 125 -5.92 3.81 -6.59
C TRP A 125 -5.66 2.45 -7.25
N VAL A 126 -6.72 1.64 -7.43
CA VAL A 126 -6.65 0.34 -8.12
C VAL A 126 -6.70 0.51 -9.63
N TYR A 127 -7.60 1.35 -10.14
CA TYR A 127 -7.82 1.51 -11.58
C TYR A 127 -7.29 2.85 -12.09
N ALA A 128 -6.80 2.84 -13.34
CA ALA A 128 -6.37 4.07 -13.99
C ALA A 128 -7.54 5.03 -14.24
N GLY A 129 -7.23 6.30 -14.45
CA GLY A 129 -8.23 7.37 -14.56
C GLY A 129 -9.23 7.23 -15.69
N ASP A 130 -8.88 6.56 -16.78
CA ASP A 130 -9.76 6.21 -17.90
C ASP A 130 -10.90 5.25 -17.49
N ILE A 131 -10.68 4.44 -16.45
CA ILE A 131 -11.66 3.50 -15.90
C ILE A 131 -12.39 4.08 -14.69
N ALA A 132 -11.65 4.62 -13.71
CA ALA A 132 -12.20 5.09 -12.44
C ALA A 132 -12.69 6.55 -12.46
N GLY A 133 -12.52 7.25 -13.55
CA GLY A 133 -12.86 8.66 -13.69
C GLY A 133 -11.93 9.58 -12.92
N GLY A 134 -10.89 10.09 -13.57
CA GLY A 134 -9.91 11.00 -12.97
C GLY A 134 -8.66 11.13 -13.84
N ALA A 135 -7.81 12.10 -13.54
CA ALA A 135 -6.55 12.31 -14.25
C ALA A 135 -5.38 11.48 -13.67
N ASP A 136 -5.62 10.78 -12.56
CA ASP A 136 -4.55 10.13 -11.80
C ASP A 136 -4.25 8.73 -12.30
N ASN A 137 -2.96 8.38 -12.29
CA ASN A 137 -2.53 7.01 -12.53
C ASN A 137 -2.84 6.13 -11.32
N ALA A 138 -3.23 4.88 -11.57
CA ALA A 138 -3.38 3.88 -10.53
C ALA A 138 -2.07 3.71 -9.72
N ARG A 139 -2.19 3.49 -8.41
CA ARG A 139 -1.07 3.30 -7.48
C ARG A 139 -1.31 2.05 -6.64
N PRO A 140 -0.98 0.88 -7.17
CA PRO A 140 -1.28 -0.40 -6.54
C PRO A 140 -0.68 -0.54 -5.13
N GLU A 141 0.52 0.02 -4.89
CA GLU A 141 1.16 -0.05 -3.57
C GLU A 141 0.37 0.74 -2.51
N VAL A 142 -0.22 1.87 -2.91
CA VAL A 142 -1.11 2.65 -2.03
C VAL A 142 -2.40 1.87 -1.77
N ALA A 143 -3.01 1.32 -2.82
CA ALA A 143 -4.24 0.55 -2.71
C ALA A 143 -4.09 -0.67 -1.81
N ALA A 144 -3.02 -1.46 -1.99
CA ALA A 144 -2.72 -2.61 -1.15
C ALA A 144 -2.50 -2.20 0.31
N ARG A 145 -1.71 -1.16 0.55
CA ARG A 145 -1.41 -0.67 1.90
C ARG A 145 -2.65 -0.17 2.65
N LEU A 146 -3.60 0.45 1.95
CA LEU A 146 -4.87 0.89 2.57
C LEU A 146 -5.71 -0.29 3.05
N LEU A 147 -5.68 -1.43 2.33
CA LEU A 147 -6.33 -2.67 2.76
C LEU A 147 -5.58 -3.31 3.95
N ASP A 148 -4.25 -3.42 3.85
CA ASP A 148 -3.40 -4.02 4.89
C ASP A 148 -3.53 -3.29 6.24
N GLU A 149 -3.68 -1.95 6.21
CA GLU A 149 -3.90 -1.16 7.42
C GLU A 149 -5.38 -1.13 7.88
N GLY A 150 -6.28 -1.86 7.22
CA GLY A 150 -7.72 -1.89 7.56
C GLY A 150 -8.43 -0.55 7.38
N LEU A 151 -7.90 0.33 6.52
CA LEU A 151 -8.48 1.66 6.28
C LEU A 151 -9.63 1.64 5.28
N VAL A 152 -9.76 0.55 4.55
CA VAL A 152 -10.86 0.30 3.60
C VAL A 152 -11.41 -1.09 3.87
N SER A 153 -12.73 -1.17 4.05
CA SER A 153 -13.44 -2.45 4.14
C SER A 153 -14.08 -2.75 2.80
N LEU A 154 -13.77 -3.92 2.24
CA LEU A 154 -14.38 -4.36 1.00
C LEU A 154 -15.68 -5.14 1.29
N PRO A 155 -16.74 -4.99 0.48
CA PRO A 155 -17.91 -5.86 0.55
C PRO A 155 -17.51 -7.33 0.33
N ALA A 156 -17.89 -8.20 1.26
CA ALA A 156 -17.44 -9.60 1.27
C ALA A 156 -18.02 -10.44 0.11
N ASP A 157 -19.21 -10.08 -0.37
CA ASP A 157 -19.96 -10.88 -1.35
C ASP A 157 -20.21 -10.11 -2.67
N ASP A 158 -19.49 -9.01 -2.91
CA ASP A 158 -19.59 -8.27 -4.16
C ASP A 158 -18.63 -8.85 -5.20
N PRO A 159 -19.12 -9.53 -6.27
CA PRO A 159 -18.25 -10.21 -7.22
C PRO A 159 -17.43 -9.24 -8.08
N TRP A 160 -17.89 -8.02 -8.33
CA TRP A 160 -17.12 -7.04 -9.08
C TRP A 160 -15.98 -6.45 -8.26
N ILE A 161 -16.17 -6.29 -6.94
CA ILE A 161 -15.09 -5.89 -6.03
C ILE A 161 -14.12 -7.06 -5.85
N ALA A 162 -14.62 -8.30 -5.78
CA ALA A 162 -13.79 -9.50 -5.75
C ALA A 162 -12.90 -9.62 -7.00
N CYS A 163 -13.37 -9.21 -8.18
CA CYS A 163 -12.54 -9.09 -9.38
C CYS A 163 -11.36 -8.13 -9.20
N ALA A 164 -11.55 -7.03 -8.48
CA ALA A 164 -10.48 -6.05 -8.25
C ALA A 164 -9.31 -6.63 -7.43
N VAL A 165 -9.61 -7.54 -6.49
CA VAL A 165 -8.66 -8.12 -5.54
C VAL A 165 -8.28 -9.58 -5.81
N GLY A 166 -8.89 -10.21 -6.82
CA GLY A 166 -8.61 -11.60 -7.17
C GLY A 166 -9.17 -12.61 -6.17
N ASP A 167 -10.39 -12.39 -5.64
CA ASP A 167 -11.06 -13.34 -4.76
C ASP A 167 -11.91 -14.34 -5.58
N ILE A 168 -11.28 -15.42 -6.01
CA ILE A 168 -11.90 -16.45 -6.84
C ILE A 168 -13.07 -17.14 -6.14
N ALA A 169 -13.05 -17.25 -4.80
CA ALA A 169 -14.13 -17.92 -4.08
C ALA A 169 -15.43 -17.14 -4.16
N VAL A 170 -15.37 -15.80 -4.11
CA VAL A 170 -16.53 -14.94 -4.31
C VAL A 170 -17.06 -15.05 -5.74
N LEU A 171 -16.17 -15.08 -6.74
CA LEU A 171 -16.55 -15.23 -8.15
C LEU A 171 -17.29 -16.55 -8.40
N GLN A 172 -16.77 -17.64 -7.84
CA GLN A 172 -17.38 -18.97 -7.94
C GLN A 172 -18.77 -19.02 -7.30
N ARG A 173 -18.91 -18.42 -6.10
CA ARG A 173 -20.24 -18.35 -5.45
C ARG A 173 -21.24 -17.53 -6.26
N ALA A 174 -20.82 -16.40 -6.80
CA ALA A 174 -21.68 -15.57 -7.64
C ALA A 174 -22.13 -16.31 -8.92
N SER A 175 -21.23 -17.03 -9.57
CA SER A 175 -21.53 -17.84 -10.76
C SER A 175 -22.47 -19.00 -10.46
N ALA A 176 -22.36 -19.61 -9.29
CA ALA A 176 -23.28 -20.69 -8.87
C ALA A 176 -24.70 -20.16 -8.64
N GLN A 177 -24.87 -18.91 -8.30
CA GLN A 177 -26.18 -18.26 -8.13
C GLN A 177 -26.76 -17.74 -9.45
N ASP A 178 -25.92 -17.16 -10.31
CA ASP A 178 -26.31 -16.58 -11.59
C ASP A 178 -25.12 -16.59 -12.58
N VAL A 179 -25.08 -17.57 -13.47
CA VAL A 179 -24.05 -17.64 -14.50
C VAL A 179 -24.01 -16.42 -15.40
N GLY A 180 -25.15 -15.75 -15.61
CA GLY A 180 -25.26 -14.57 -16.48
C GLY A 180 -24.46 -13.37 -16.01
N TRP A 181 -24.03 -13.29 -14.74
CA TRP A 181 -23.23 -12.18 -14.26
C TRP A 181 -21.86 -12.12 -14.93
N LEU A 182 -21.29 -13.24 -15.38
CA LEU A 182 -19.99 -13.32 -16.06
C LEU A 182 -19.88 -12.38 -17.27
N HIS A 183 -21.01 -12.14 -17.93
CA HIS A 183 -21.07 -11.35 -19.16
C HIS A 183 -21.69 -9.96 -18.97
N ARG A 184 -22.09 -9.61 -17.75
CA ARG A 184 -22.71 -8.31 -17.46
C ARG A 184 -21.70 -7.34 -16.85
N ALA A 185 -21.72 -6.11 -17.34
CA ALA A 185 -21.09 -5.01 -16.66
C ALA A 185 -21.80 -4.72 -15.33
N GLY A 186 -21.04 -4.43 -14.27
CA GLY A 186 -21.64 -4.15 -12.97
C GLY A 186 -20.65 -3.60 -11.96
N GLY A 187 -21.07 -3.56 -10.70
CA GLY A 187 -20.31 -2.96 -9.63
C GLY A 187 -20.15 -1.44 -9.75
N PRO A 188 -19.36 -0.84 -8.88
CA PRO A 188 -19.20 0.62 -8.81
C PRO A 188 -18.65 1.27 -10.09
N LEU A 189 -17.92 0.51 -10.92
CA LEU A 189 -17.29 1.00 -12.15
C LEU A 189 -17.99 0.51 -13.42
N ALA A 190 -19.11 -0.20 -13.29
CA ALA A 190 -19.87 -0.77 -14.40
C ALA A 190 -19.00 -1.56 -15.40
N LEU A 191 -18.02 -2.33 -14.89
CA LEU A 191 -17.09 -3.13 -15.71
C LEU A 191 -17.58 -4.57 -15.85
N PRO A 192 -17.38 -5.21 -17.03
CA PRO A 192 -17.45 -6.66 -17.13
C PRO A 192 -16.41 -7.33 -16.22
N PRO A 193 -16.70 -8.51 -15.62
CA PRO A 193 -15.80 -9.18 -14.67
C PRO A 193 -14.36 -9.37 -15.18
N LEU A 194 -14.19 -9.88 -16.39
CA LEU A 194 -12.86 -10.08 -16.98
C LEU A 194 -12.09 -8.76 -17.17
N VAL A 195 -12.79 -7.70 -17.56
CA VAL A 195 -12.19 -6.36 -17.68
C VAL A 195 -11.76 -5.83 -16.32
N ALA A 196 -12.60 -6.00 -15.30
CA ALA A 196 -12.28 -5.59 -13.93
C ALA A 196 -11.02 -6.30 -13.40
N VAL A 197 -10.88 -7.61 -13.64
CA VAL A 197 -9.66 -8.36 -13.28
C VAL A 197 -8.44 -7.88 -14.08
N ALA A 198 -8.56 -7.79 -15.41
CA ALA A 198 -7.44 -7.49 -16.31
C ALA A 198 -6.88 -6.07 -16.11
N HIS A 199 -7.72 -5.12 -15.73
CA HIS A 199 -7.32 -3.72 -15.51
C HIS A 199 -6.98 -3.39 -14.05
N SER A 200 -7.10 -4.34 -13.12
CA SER A 200 -6.63 -4.11 -11.75
C SER A 200 -5.12 -3.89 -11.73
N SER A 201 -4.70 -2.71 -11.29
CA SER A 201 -3.27 -2.40 -11.16
C SER A 201 -2.57 -3.25 -10.10
N LEU A 202 -3.31 -3.90 -9.21
CA LEU A 202 -2.78 -4.85 -8.23
C LEU A 202 -2.06 -6.03 -8.91
N LEU A 203 -2.35 -6.33 -10.19
CA LEU A 203 -1.58 -7.27 -11.02
C LEU A 203 -0.06 -6.95 -11.05
N ARG A 204 0.34 -5.71 -10.83
CA ARG A 204 1.75 -5.30 -10.78
C ARG A 204 2.46 -5.76 -9.53
N LEU A 205 1.71 -6.12 -8.48
CA LEU A 205 2.25 -6.54 -7.19
C LEU A 205 2.36 -8.07 -7.14
N PRO A 206 3.53 -8.64 -6.78
CA PRO A 206 3.74 -10.10 -6.79
C PRO A 206 2.70 -10.87 -5.99
N GLY A 207 2.37 -10.44 -4.77
CA GLY A 207 1.39 -11.13 -3.90
C GLY A 207 -0.06 -11.13 -4.42
N TRP A 208 -0.39 -10.26 -5.37
CA TRP A 208 -1.74 -10.15 -5.96
C TRP A 208 -1.82 -10.77 -7.36
N ARG A 209 -0.70 -10.83 -8.06
CA ARG A 209 -0.62 -11.28 -9.45
C ARG A 209 -1.19 -12.67 -9.65
N GLU A 210 -0.77 -13.63 -8.84
CA GLU A 210 -1.20 -15.03 -8.97
C GLU A 210 -2.71 -15.19 -8.76
N ARG A 211 -3.25 -14.50 -7.76
CA ARG A 211 -4.68 -14.49 -7.45
C ARG A 211 -5.50 -13.93 -8.61
N LEU A 212 -5.10 -12.79 -9.14
CA LEU A 212 -5.77 -12.14 -10.27
C LEU A 212 -5.63 -12.95 -11.55
N HIS A 213 -4.48 -13.57 -11.81
CA HIS A 213 -4.32 -14.51 -12.93
C HIS A 213 -5.21 -15.74 -12.79
N ALA A 214 -5.37 -16.29 -11.57
CA ALA A 214 -6.27 -17.39 -11.33
C ALA A 214 -7.73 -17.00 -11.65
N CYS A 215 -8.16 -15.81 -11.20
CA CYS A 215 -9.48 -15.27 -11.55
C CYS A 215 -9.66 -15.08 -13.06
N ALA A 216 -8.66 -14.47 -13.74
CA ALA A 216 -8.72 -14.26 -15.19
C ALA A 216 -8.87 -15.59 -15.95
N ARG A 217 -8.07 -16.60 -15.60
CA ARG A 217 -8.18 -17.94 -16.23
C ARG A 217 -9.53 -18.62 -15.96
N TRP A 218 -10.11 -18.39 -14.81
CA TRP A 218 -11.41 -18.96 -14.47
C TRP A 218 -12.58 -18.26 -15.19
N LEU A 219 -12.44 -16.97 -15.52
CA LEU A 219 -13.45 -16.17 -16.21
C LEU A 219 -13.49 -16.40 -17.75
N VAL A 220 -12.49 -17.04 -18.33
CA VAL A 220 -12.38 -17.40 -19.75
C VAL A 220 -12.86 -18.82 -19.98
#